data_df8a4610f55498dc7bd934ee72320fed
#
_entry.id   df8a4610f55498dc7bd934ee72320fed
#
_cell.length_a   1.000
_cell.length_b   1.000
_cell.length_c   1.000
_cell.angle_alpha   90.00
_cell.angle_beta   90.00
_cell.angle_gamma   90.00
#
_symmetry.space_group_name_H-M   'P 1'
#
loop_
_entity.id
_entity.type
_entity.pdbx_description
1 polymer ?
#
loop_
_entity_poly.entity_id
_entity_poly.type
_entity_poly.pdbx_seq_one_letter_code
_entity_poly.pdbx_strand_id
1 'polypeptide(L)'
;MRKYILLLFVLLFYSCSPIKNYKNTASVFEKEILNLEKLDSIKQATKEDLLFIGSSSVRLWDEIERDMSPYNAIKRGYGGAHYYDLIHFIERLVVNHSPKAILIFVANDITGSEDIFKSRTDLSPEEVKRLFEYCFNLIRKIHKDIPVYVIETTPTPSRWNAWDKISKANNLIRSYCEKNPNLYFIGTRNRFIGKDGLPKKSLFTADELHLNELGYKLWSEIIKSKLSETNI
;
A
#
# COMPACT_ATOMS: atom_id res chain seq x y z
N MET A 1 57.50 21.59 18.25
CA MET A 1 56.54 21.64 17.15
C MET A 1 55.69 20.34 17.17
N ARG A 2 54.47 20.41 17.67
CA ARG A 2 53.55 19.28 17.76
C ARG A 2 52.77 19.22 16.45
N LYS A 3 52.96 18.17 15.65
CA LYS A 3 52.16 17.89 14.46
C LYS A 3 50.80 17.30 14.90
N TYR A 4 49.73 18.02 14.71
CA TYR A 4 48.37 17.50 14.89
C TYR A 4 48.01 16.70 13.62
N ILE A 5 47.90 15.38 13.76
CA ILE A 5 47.33 14.49 12.73
C ILE A 5 45.84 14.60 12.86
N LEU A 6 45.19 15.27 11.93
CA LEU A 6 43.73 15.33 11.77
C LEU A 6 43.28 14.00 11.16
N LEU A 7 42.76 13.10 11.98
CA LEU A 7 42.15 11.86 11.49
C LEU A 7 40.77 12.21 10.96
N LEU A 8 40.65 12.30 9.62
CA LEU A 8 39.36 12.47 8.93
C LEU A 8 38.61 11.13 8.99
N PHE A 9 37.68 10.99 9.91
CA PHE A 9 36.74 9.86 9.94
C PHE A 9 35.71 10.05 8.79
N VAL A 10 35.99 9.47 7.63
CA VAL A 10 35.01 9.34 6.57
C VAL A 10 34.02 8.26 6.99
N LEU A 11 32.90 8.66 7.59
CA LEU A 11 31.73 7.82 7.81
C LEU A 11 31.14 7.46 6.44
N LEU A 12 31.55 6.34 5.90
CA LEU A 12 30.89 5.70 4.76
C LEU A 12 29.48 5.25 5.25
N PHE A 13 28.50 6.12 5.09
CA PHE A 13 27.11 5.72 5.13
C PHE A 13 26.86 4.77 3.96
N TYR A 14 27.02 3.48 4.19
CA TYR A 14 26.43 2.46 3.32
C TYR A 14 24.91 2.59 3.46
N SER A 15 24.32 3.47 2.67
CA SER A 15 22.89 3.49 2.43
C SER A 15 22.56 2.21 1.67
N CYS A 16 22.23 1.13 2.39
CA CYS A 16 21.63 -0.05 1.78
C CYS A 16 20.31 0.38 1.16
N SER A 17 20.31 0.65 -0.16
CA SER A 17 19.10 0.97 -0.88
C SER A 17 18.14 -0.23 -0.78
N PRO A 18 16.89 -0.06 -0.30
CA PRO A 18 15.90 -1.11 -0.23
C PRO A 18 15.72 -1.85 -1.57
N ILE A 19 15.84 -1.13 -2.68
CA ILE A 19 15.75 -1.69 -4.04
C ILE A 19 16.73 -2.86 -4.25
N LYS A 20 17.96 -2.75 -3.78
CA LYS A 20 18.96 -3.83 -3.98
C LYS A 20 18.61 -5.11 -3.21
N ASN A 21 18.01 -4.96 -2.03
CA ASN A 21 17.73 -6.08 -1.13
C ASN A 21 16.61 -6.99 -1.63
N TYR A 22 15.67 -6.46 -2.45
CA TYR A 22 14.43 -7.15 -2.81
C TYR A 22 14.26 -7.39 -4.32
N LYS A 23 15.24 -7.04 -5.14
CA LYS A 23 15.15 -7.11 -6.60
C LYS A 23 14.71 -8.48 -7.15
N ASN A 24 15.24 -9.56 -6.58
CA ASN A 24 14.96 -10.91 -7.09
C ASN A 24 13.53 -11.40 -6.79
N THR A 25 12.87 -10.86 -5.77
CA THR A 25 11.51 -11.25 -5.40
C THR A 25 10.44 -10.53 -6.24
N ALA A 26 10.76 -9.38 -6.79
CA ALA A 26 9.85 -8.60 -7.63
C ALA A 26 9.60 -9.25 -8.99
N SER A 27 10.58 -9.97 -9.56
CA SER A 27 10.51 -10.52 -10.93
C SER A 27 9.31 -11.43 -11.19
N VAL A 28 8.77 -12.09 -10.16
CA VAL A 28 7.57 -12.95 -10.29
C VAL A 28 6.32 -12.18 -10.73
N PHE A 29 6.26 -10.89 -10.47
CA PHE A 29 5.13 -10.02 -10.80
C PHE A 29 5.26 -9.32 -12.15
N GLU A 30 6.40 -9.44 -12.83
CA GLU A 30 6.69 -8.69 -14.06
C GLU A 30 5.60 -8.86 -15.13
N LYS A 31 5.07 -10.08 -15.28
CA LYS A 31 4.00 -10.34 -16.23
C LYS A 31 2.70 -9.59 -15.90
N GLU A 32 2.33 -9.52 -14.62
CA GLU A 32 1.15 -8.77 -14.17
C GLU A 32 1.35 -7.26 -14.41
N ILE A 33 2.53 -6.74 -14.08
CA ILE A 33 2.86 -5.33 -14.30
C ILE A 33 2.81 -4.96 -15.79
N LEU A 34 3.41 -5.77 -16.66
CA LEU A 34 3.31 -5.57 -18.12
C LEU A 34 1.86 -5.55 -18.63
N ASN A 35 0.98 -6.35 -18.03
CA ASN A 35 -0.45 -6.31 -18.38
C ASN A 35 -1.12 -5.01 -17.89
N LEU A 36 -0.75 -4.50 -16.71
CA LEU A 36 -1.25 -3.20 -16.22
C LEU A 36 -0.79 -2.06 -17.13
N GLU A 37 0.48 -2.05 -17.56
CA GLU A 37 1.00 -1.07 -18.53
C GLU A 37 0.27 -1.11 -19.88
N LYS A 38 -0.14 -2.31 -20.35
CA LYS A 38 -1.00 -2.40 -21.52
C LYS A 38 -2.37 -1.76 -21.33
N LEU A 39 -2.95 -1.87 -20.13
CA LEU A 39 -4.19 -1.16 -19.81
C LEU A 39 -4.00 0.35 -19.81
N ASP A 40 -2.82 0.87 -19.43
CA ASP A 40 -2.51 2.29 -19.49
C ASP A 40 -2.48 2.83 -20.93
N SER A 41 -2.13 2.00 -21.92
CA SER A 41 -2.23 2.39 -23.33
C SER A 41 -3.68 2.54 -23.82
N ILE A 42 -4.65 1.98 -23.09
CA ILE A 42 -6.07 2.06 -23.38
C ILE A 42 -6.73 3.19 -22.59
N LYS A 43 -6.46 3.24 -21.27
CA LYS A 43 -7.07 4.23 -20.36
C LYS A 43 -6.08 4.61 -19.25
N GLN A 44 -5.69 5.86 -19.24
CA GLN A 44 -4.89 6.49 -18.17
C GLN A 44 -5.79 7.24 -17.20
N ALA A 45 -5.38 7.34 -15.93
CA ALA A 45 -6.08 8.18 -14.98
C ALA A 45 -5.78 9.66 -15.24
N THR A 46 -6.84 10.45 -15.30
CA THR A 46 -6.84 11.90 -15.49
C THR A 46 -7.09 12.62 -14.16
N LYS A 47 -7.12 13.95 -14.18
CA LYS A 47 -7.43 14.78 -13.00
C LYS A 47 -8.85 14.57 -12.43
N GLU A 48 -9.71 13.84 -13.15
CA GLU A 48 -11.06 13.48 -12.69
C GLU A 48 -11.10 12.08 -12.05
N ASP A 49 -10.01 11.32 -12.14
CA ASP A 49 -9.97 9.94 -11.74
C ASP A 49 -9.18 9.72 -10.44
N LEU A 50 -9.59 8.74 -9.66
CA LEU A 50 -8.82 8.16 -8.57
C LEU A 50 -8.01 6.97 -9.09
N LEU A 51 -6.71 6.93 -8.83
CA LEU A 51 -5.85 5.80 -9.19
C LEU A 51 -5.64 4.90 -7.97
N PHE A 52 -6.15 3.67 -8.02
CA PHE A 52 -5.94 2.66 -7.00
C PHE A 52 -4.81 1.72 -7.40
N ILE A 53 -3.78 1.61 -6.54
CA ILE A 53 -2.63 0.73 -6.75
C ILE A 53 -2.43 -0.19 -5.54
N GLY A 54 -1.72 -1.29 -5.72
CA GLY A 54 -1.30 -2.20 -4.66
C GLY A 54 -1.73 -3.64 -4.87
N SER A 55 -2.28 -4.27 -3.84
CA SER A 55 -2.41 -5.71 -3.69
C SER A 55 -3.70 -6.30 -4.28
N SER A 56 -3.90 -7.60 -4.06
CA SER A 56 -5.04 -8.39 -4.57
C SER A 56 -6.41 -7.79 -4.25
N SER A 57 -6.59 -7.14 -3.10
CA SER A 57 -7.89 -6.51 -2.79
C SER A 57 -8.22 -5.36 -3.74
N VAL A 58 -7.21 -4.65 -4.30
CA VAL A 58 -7.44 -3.68 -5.37
C VAL A 58 -7.72 -4.41 -6.69
N ARG A 59 -6.94 -5.44 -7.02
CA ARG A 59 -7.11 -6.23 -8.26
C ARG A 59 -8.49 -6.88 -8.36
N LEU A 60 -8.97 -7.46 -7.26
CA LEU A 60 -10.23 -8.21 -7.18
C LEU A 60 -11.48 -7.34 -6.95
N TRP A 61 -11.32 -6.03 -6.87
CA TRP A 61 -12.48 -5.12 -6.74
C TRP A 61 -13.11 -4.88 -8.10
N ASP A 62 -13.91 -5.83 -8.57
CA ASP A 62 -14.47 -5.78 -9.93
C ASP A 62 -15.46 -4.63 -10.11
N GLU A 63 -16.27 -4.34 -9.09
CA GLU A 63 -17.29 -3.29 -9.12
C GLU A 63 -16.78 -1.92 -8.62
N ILE A 64 -15.47 -1.67 -8.68
CA ILE A 64 -14.86 -0.46 -8.13
C ILE A 64 -15.46 0.83 -8.69
N GLU A 65 -15.78 0.87 -9.99
CA GLU A 65 -16.37 2.05 -10.64
C GLU A 65 -17.78 2.34 -10.08
N ARG A 66 -18.61 1.31 -9.91
CA ARG A 66 -19.93 1.42 -9.29
C ARG A 66 -19.83 1.85 -7.82
N ASP A 67 -18.99 1.16 -7.05
CA ASP A 67 -18.92 1.34 -5.60
C ASP A 67 -18.31 2.68 -5.22
N MET A 68 -17.38 3.19 -6.03
CA MET A 68 -16.74 4.49 -5.81
C MET A 68 -17.53 5.68 -6.36
N SER A 69 -18.61 5.46 -7.13
CA SER A 69 -19.47 6.57 -7.59
C SER A 69 -19.80 7.54 -6.44
N PRO A 70 -19.74 8.87 -6.63
CA PRO A 70 -19.59 9.61 -7.90
C PRO A 70 -18.14 9.80 -8.40
N TYR A 71 -17.13 9.23 -7.73
CA TYR A 71 -15.74 9.31 -8.17
C TYR A 71 -15.48 8.28 -9.27
N ASN A 72 -14.79 8.68 -10.32
CA ASN A 72 -14.22 7.73 -11.27
C ASN A 72 -13.05 7.01 -10.63
N ALA A 73 -12.94 5.70 -10.80
CA ALA A 73 -11.88 4.90 -10.21
C ALA A 73 -11.18 4.04 -11.28
N ILE A 74 -9.85 4.09 -11.28
CA ILE A 74 -9.00 3.23 -12.12
C ILE A 74 -8.16 2.36 -11.22
N LYS A 75 -8.24 1.02 -11.39
CA LYS A 75 -7.46 0.07 -10.60
C LYS A 75 -6.22 -0.40 -11.35
N ARG A 76 -5.08 -0.41 -10.65
CA ARG A 76 -3.78 -0.93 -11.08
C ARG A 76 -3.16 -1.77 -9.95
N GLY A 77 -3.97 -2.68 -9.39
CA GLY A 77 -3.52 -3.65 -8.39
C GLY A 77 -3.06 -4.96 -9.02
N TYR A 78 -2.14 -5.66 -8.35
CA TYR A 78 -1.67 -6.99 -8.73
C TYR A 78 -1.74 -7.98 -7.56
N GLY A 79 -1.74 -9.28 -7.84
CA GLY A 79 -1.93 -10.30 -6.81
C GLY A 79 -0.74 -10.43 -5.88
N GLY A 80 -0.97 -10.45 -4.56
CA GLY A 80 0.09 -10.73 -3.58
C GLY A 80 1.11 -9.62 -3.36
N ALA A 81 0.85 -8.38 -3.76
CA ALA A 81 1.77 -7.26 -3.61
C ALA A 81 2.22 -7.05 -2.16
N HIS A 82 3.52 -6.82 -1.99
CA HIS A 82 4.18 -6.37 -0.77
C HIS A 82 4.82 -5.01 -1.02
N TYR A 83 5.13 -4.25 0.02
CA TYR A 83 5.90 -3.02 -0.18
C TYR A 83 7.29 -3.29 -0.75
N TYR A 84 7.93 -4.40 -0.40
CA TYR A 84 9.28 -4.73 -0.90
C TYR A 84 9.34 -5.10 -2.38
N ASP A 85 8.25 -5.49 -3.02
CA ASP A 85 8.18 -5.61 -4.48
C ASP A 85 7.61 -4.34 -5.13
N LEU A 86 6.63 -3.68 -4.50
CA LEU A 86 6.04 -2.45 -5.01
C LEU A 86 7.07 -1.34 -5.22
N ILE A 87 8.12 -1.25 -4.40
CA ILE A 87 9.21 -0.29 -4.59
C ILE A 87 9.88 -0.39 -5.97
N HIS A 88 9.79 -1.54 -6.65
CA HIS A 88 10.32 -1.75 -8.00
C HIS A 88 9.35 -1.35 -9.10
N PHE A 89 8.06 -1.30 -8.80
CA PHE A 89 7.00 -1.10 -9.79
C PHE A 89 6.24 0.21 -9.65
N ILE A 90 6.38 0.89 -8.50
CA ILE A 90 5.59 2.08 -8.18
C ILE A 90 5.70 3.16 -9.27
N GLU A 91 6.91 3.42 -9.77
CA GLU A 91 7.13 4.41 -10.84
C GLU A 91 6.37 4.02 -12.12
N ARG A 92 6.43 2.76 -12.51
CA ARG A 92 5.74 2.21 -13.69
C ARG A 92 4.22 2.29 -13.57
N LEU A 93 3.71 2.10 -12.34
CA LEU A 93 2.28 2.14 -12.06
C LEU A 93 1.69 3.55 -12.01
N VAL A 94 2.53 4.59 -11.88
CA VAL A 94 2.02 5.96 -11.69
C VAL A 94 2.47 6.96 -12.76
N VAL A 95 3.58 6.69 -13.47
CA VAL A 95 4.22 7.69 -14.38
C VAL A 95 3.31 8.10 -15.55
N ASN A 96 2.51 7.18 -16.06
CA ASN A 96 1.61 7.43 -17.21
C ASN A 96 0.27 8.04 -16.81
N HIS A 97 0.06 8.33 -15.52
CA HIS A 97 -1.19 8.85 -15.01
C HIS A 97 -1.04 10.28 -14.49
N SER A 98 -2.16 11.03 -14.50
CA SER A 98 -2.25 12.35 -13.87
C SER A 98 -3.53 12.41 -13.01
N PRO A 99 -3.66 11.53 -12.00
CA PRO A 99 -4.92 11.35 -11.28
C PRO A 99 -5.23 12.50 -10.34
N LYS A 100 -6.50 12.62 -9.93
CA LYS A 100 -6.96 13.50 -8.87
C LYS A 100 -6.32 13.12 -7.52
N ALA A 101 -6.22 11.83 -7.24
CA ALA A 101 -5.55 11.26 -6.08
C ALA A 101 -5.05 9.84 -6.35
N ILE A 102 -4.04 9.40 -5.61
CA ILE A 102 -3.52 8.01 -5.63
C ILE A 102 -3.89 7.33 -4.31
N LEU A 103 -4.51 6.15 -4.41
CA LEU A 103 -4.88 5.33 -3.26
C LEU A 103 -4.06 4.04 -3.26
N ILE A 104 -3.41 3.74 -2.13
CA ILE A 104 -2.49 2.60 -1.99
C ILE A 104 -3.03 1.62 -0.96
N PHE A 105 -3.11 0.34 -1.32
CA PHE A 105 -3.38 -0.74 -0.39
C PHE A 105 -2.39 -1.89 -0.57
N VAL A 106 -1.64 -2.21 0.48
CA VAL A 106 -0.71 -3.35 0.52
C VAL A 106 -0.92 -4.12 1.83
N ALA A 107 -0.94 -5.43 1.77
CA ALA A 107 -1.32 -6.23 2.93
C ALA A 107 -0.44 -7.47 3.18
N ASN A 108 0.51 -7.80 2.31
CA ASN A 108 1.17 -9.11 2.38
C ASN A 108 2.53 -9.12 3.13
N ASP A 109 3.03 -7.95 3.57
CA ASP A 109 4.31 -7.87 4.27
C ASP A 109 4.31 -8.55 5.65
N ILE A 110 3.13 -8.62 6.30
CA ILE A 110 2.92 -9.32 7.58
C ILE A 110 1.67 -10.19 7.42
N THR A 111 1.83 -11.51 7.49
CA THR A 111 0.74 -12.47 7.25
C THR A 111 0.48 -13.41 8.43
N GLY A 112 1.42 -13.54 9.35
CA GLY A 112 1.37 -14.50 10.45
C GLY A 112 1.50 -15.95 10.00
N SER A 113 1.89 -16.19 8.76
CA SER A 113 2.09 -17.55 8.27
C SER A 113 3.46 -18.05 8.68
N GLU A 114 3.47 -19.18 9.35
CA GLU A 114 4.69 -19.92 9.73
C GLU A 114 5.17 -20.87 8.62
N ASP A 115 4.68 -20.70 7.39
CA ASP A 115 5.06 -21.53 6.28
C ASP A 115 6.56 -21.42 6.01
N ILE A 116 7.29 -22.47 6.40
CA ILE A 116 8.74 -22.58 6.22
C ILE A 116 9.16 -22.61 4.74
N PHE A 117 8.23 -22.89 3.84
CA PHE A 117 8.47 -22.89 2.39
C PHE A 117 8.29 -21.51 1.77
N LYS A 118 7.85 -20.50 2.52
CA LYS A 118 7.84 -19.12 2.03
C LYS A 118 9.25 -18.64 1.75
N SER A 119 9.42 -18.02 0.63
CA SER A 119 10.70 -17.39 0.23
C SER A 119 11.13 -16.26 1.18
N ARG A 120 10.23 -15.81 2.08
CA ARG A 120 10.47 -14.77 3.10
C ARG A 120 9.60 -14.95 4.33
N THR A 121 10.19 -14.62 5.48
CA THR A 121 9.47 -14.39 6.73
C THR A 121 8.72 -13.05 6.68
N ASP A 122 7.71 -12.90 7.52
CA ASP A 122 7.04 -11.62 7.74
C ASP A 122 8.05 -10.52 8.11
N LEU A 123 7.85 -9.32 7.56
CA LEU A 123 8.65 -8.15 7.89
C LEU A 123 8.33 -7.63 9.31
N SER A 124 9.25 -6.89 9.90
CA SER A 124 8.95 -6.11 11.10
C SER A 124 8.05 -4.91 10.76
N PRO A 125 7.21 -4.43 11.69
CA PRO A 125 6.40 -3.23 11.50
C PRO A 125 7.21 -2.01 11.07
N GLU A 126 8.42 -1.85 11.61
CA GLU A 126 9.34 -0.77 11.29
C GLU A 126 9.87 -0.86 9.86
N GLU A 127 10.08 -2.08 9.38
CA GLU A 127 10.52 -2.33 8.00
C GLU A 127 9.41 -2.07 6.99
N VAL A 128 8.18 -2.51 7.28
CA VAL A 128 6.99 -2.18 6.48
C VAL A 128 6.83 -0.66 6.34
N LYS A 129 6.91 0.07 7.45
CA LYS A 129 6.83 1.55 7.46
C LYS A 129 7.96 2.16 6.60
N ARG A 130 9.20 1.69 6.72
CA ARG A 130 10.34 2.20 5.95
C ARG A 130 10.16 1.96 4.43
N LEU A 131 9.63 0.81 4.03
CA LEU A 131 9.34 0.50 2.63
C LEU A 131 8.18 1.34 2.09
N PHE A 132 7.14 1.55 2.89
CA PHE A 132 6.07 2.48 2.56
C PHE A 132 6.60 3.91 2.33
N GLU A 133 7.44 4.42 3.23
CA GLU A 133 8.08 5.73 3.06
C GLU A 133 8.85 5.82 1.74
N TYR A 134 9.55 4.74 1.39
CA TYR A 134 10.28 4.69 0.13
C TYR A 134 9.33 4.75 -1.07
N CYS A 135 8.24 3.98 -1.07
CA CYS A 135 7.20 4.05 -2.11
C CYS A 135 6.62 5.46 -2.23
N PHE A 136 6.26 6.08 -1.10
CA PHE A 136 5.73 7.44 -1.10
C PHE A 136 6.71 8.46 -1.68
N ASN A 137 7.98 8.37 -1.34
CA ASN A 137 9.02 9.25 -1.87
C ASN A 137 9.22 9.07 -3.39
N LEU A 138 9.06 7.86 -3.93
CA LEU A 138 9.07 7.62 -5.37
C LEU A 138 7.87 8.29 -6.07
N ILE A 139 6.66 8.16 -5.49
CA ILE A 139 5.48 8.87 -5.99
C ILE A 139 5.72 10.38 -6.01
N ARG A 140 6.27 10.95 -4.93
CA ARG A 140 6.54 12.40 -4.81
C ARG A 140 7.56 12.92 -5.84
N LYS A 141 8.47 12.10 -6.33
CA LYS A 141 9.39 12.48 -7.42
C LYS A 141 8.64 12.72 -8.74
N ILE A 142 7.57 11.96 -8.99
CA ILE A 142 6.77 12.03 -10.22
C ILE A 142 5.62 13.02 -10.03
N HIS A 143 4.91 12.89 -8.93
CA HIS A 143 3.71 13.65 -8.58
C HIS A 143 3.96 14.46 -7.30
N LYS A 144 4.47 15.68 -7.43
CA LYS A 144 4.90 16.51 -6.28
C LYS A 144 3.76 16.79 -5.29
N ASP A 145 2.57 17.10 -5.79
CA ASP A 145 1.47 17.67 -5.00
C ASP A 145 0.19 16.82 -4.99
N ILE A 146 0.12 15.76 -5.79
CA ILE A 146 -1.08 14.91 -5.84
C ILE A 146 -1.34 14.29 -4.45
N PRO A 147 -2.59 14.38 -3.93
CA PRO A 147 -2.96 13.70 -2.70
C PRO A 147 -2.73 12.19 -2.80
N VAL A 148 -2.09 11.63 -1.79
CA VAL A 148 -1.86 10.18 -1.67
C VAL A 148 -2.58 9.68 -0.41
N TYR A 149 -3.36 8.64 -0.58
CA TYR A 149 -4.08 7.97 0.52
C TYR A 149 -3.56 6.56 0.68
N VAL A 150 -3.14 6.22 1.89
CA VAL A 150 -2.84 4.83 2.24
C VAL A 150 -4.00 4.23 3.00
N ILE A 151 -4.55 3.15 2.45
CA ILE A 151 -5.62 2.40 3.09
C ILE A 151 -4.98 1.44 4.10
N GLU A 152 -5.46 1.49 5.33
CA GLU A 152 -5.03 0.62 6.40
C GLU A 152 -5.07 -0.85 5.96
N THR A 153 -3.98 -1.60 6.24
CA THR A 153 -4.05 -3.06 6.14
C THR A 153 -5.20 -3.53 7.02
N THR A 154 -6.30 -3.89 6.35
CA THR A 154 -7.59 -4.17 6.99
C THR A 154 -7.50 -5.44 7.84
N PRO A 155 -8.05 -5.46 9.06
CA PRO A 155 -8.10 -6.68 9.87
C PRO A 155 -8.94 -7.75 9.18
N THR A 156 -8.36 -8.95 9.01
CA THR A 156 -9.02 -10.10 8.38
C THR A 156 -9.02 -11.30 9.31
N PRO A 157 -10.02 -12.19 9.25
CA PRO A 157 -10.03 -13.38 10.08
C PRO A 157 -8.81 -14.28 9.86
N SER A 158 -8.40 -14.48 8.60
CA SER A 158 -7.26 -15.33 8.25
C SER A 158 -5.90 -14.85 8.76
N ARG A 159 -5.77 -13.54 9.09
CA ARG A 159 -4.53 -12.93 9.60
C ARG A 159 -4.67 -12.38 11.01
N TRP A 160 -5.71 -12.79 11.73
CA TRP A 160 -5.98 -12.27 13.07
C TRP A 160 -4.88 -12.60 14.07
N ASN A 161 -4.20 -13.74 13.92
CA ASN A 161 -3.03 -14.13 14.71
C ASN A 161 -1.84 -13.16 14.58
N ALA A 162 -1.75 -12.42 13.47
CA ALA A 162 -0.71 -11.44 13.21
C ALA A 162 -1.18 -9.99 13.47
N TRP A 163 -2.43 -9.80 13.91
CA TRP A 163 -3.04 -8.48 13.98
C TRP A 163 -2.26 -7.47 14.82
N ASP A 164 -1.65 -7.89 15.92
CA ASP A 164 -0.84 -6.99 16.75
C ASP A 164 0.33 -6.37 15.96
N LYS A 165 1.03 -7.18 15.16
CA LYS A 165 2.12 -6.72 14.30
C LYS A 165 1.60 -5.84 13.16
N ILE A 166 0.51 -6.26 12.51
CA ILE A 166 -0.16 -5.49 11.43
C ILE A 166 -0.63 -4.14 11.98
N SER A 167 -1.31 -4.14 13.13
CA SER A 167 -1.80 -2.94 13.78
C SER A 167 -0.67 -1.98 14.14
N LYS A 168 0.47 -2.50 14.62
CA LYS A 168 1.67 -1.69 14.89
C LYS A 168 2.22 -1.05 13.61
N ALA A 169 2.33 -1.80 12.51
CA ALA A 169 2.76 -1.26 11.21
C ALA A 169 1.80 -0.15 10.72
N ASN A 170 0.51 -0.39 10.79
CA ASN A 170 -0.53 0.59 10.46
C ASN A 170 -0.38 1.88 11.28
N ASN A 171 -0.14 1.77 12.59
CA ASN A 171 0.03 2.94 13.46
C ASN A 171 1.31 3.74 13.11
N LEU A 172 2.40 3.05 12.77
CA LEU A 172 3.64 3.71 12.31
C LEU A 172 3.43 4.45 10.99
N ILE A 173 2.71 3.84 10.03
CA ILE A 173 2.35 4.48 8.75
C ILE A 173 1.43 5.67 9.00
N ARG A 174 0.40 5.54 9.85
CA ARG A 174 -0.49 6.65 10.21
C ARG A 174 0.29 7.84 10.75
N SER A 175 1.19 7.59 11.73
CA SER A 175 2.01 8.66 12.33
C SER A 175 2.96 9.31 11.32
N TYR A 176 3.37 8.58 10.28
CA TYR A 176 4.12 9.16 9.18
C TYR A 176 3.22 10.03 8.28
N CYS A 177 2.00 9.58 7.97
CA CYS A 177 1.04 10.37 7.19
C CYS A 177 0.74 11.72 7.85
N GLU A 178 0.54 11.75 9.17
CA GLU A 178 0.24 12.96 9.94
C GLU A 178 1.34 14.04 9.86
N LYS A 179 2.57 13.64 9.51
CA LYS A 179 3.74 14.53 9.42
C LYS A 179 4.07 14.96 7.98
N ASN A 180 3.36 14.44 6.98
CA ASN A 180 3.66 14.69 5.59
C ASN A 180 2.46 15.32 4.88
N PRO A 181 2.63 16.49 4.25
CA PRO A 181 1.53 17.16 3.55
C PRO A 181 1.04 16.30 2.36
N ASN A 182 -0.27 16.41 2.08
CA ASN A 182 -0.93 15.67 1.00
C ASN A 182 -0.75 14.14 1.07
N LEU A 183 -0.53 13.62 2.29
CA LEU A 183 -0.50 12.19 2.58
C LEU A 183 -1.51 11.89 3.69
N TYR A 184 -2.45 11.00 3.40
CA TYR A 184 -3.59 10.73 4.27
C TYR A 184 -3.68 9.24 4.59
N PHE A 185 -4.06 8.93 5.82
CA PHE A 185 -4.32 7.56 6.26
C PHE A 185 -5.83 7.31 6.30
N ILE A 186 -6.27 6.21 5.69
CA ILE A 186 -7.66 5.73 5.71
C ILE A 186 -7.76 4.55 6.67
N GLY A 187 -8.27 4.79 7.88
CA GLY A 187 -8.45 3.74 8.89
C GLY A 187 -9.69 2.89 8.63
N THR A 188 -9.53 1.57 8.60
CA THR A 188 -10.62 0.61 8.35
C THR A 188 -11.01 -0.18 9.59
N ARG A 189 -10.09 -0.38 10.53
CA ARG A 189 -10.25 -1.29 11.68
C ARG A 189 -11.54 -1.10 12.46
N ASN A 190 -11.93 0.15 12.74
CA ASN A 190 -13.11 0.45 13.56
C ASN A 190 -14.43 -0.04 12.95
N ARG A 191 -14.48 -0.15 11.63
CA ARG A 191 -15.66 -0.62 10.90
C ARG A 191 -15.61 -2.13 10.61
N PHE A 192 -14.42 -2.72 10.56
CA PHE A 192 -14.18 -4.13 10.25
C PHE A 192 -14.12 -5.03 11.49
N ILE A 193 -13.78 -4.50 12.65
CA ILE A 193 -13.84 -5.24 13.92
C ILE A 193 -15.25 -5.16 14.50
N GLY A 194 -15.77 -6.30 14.97
CA GLY A 194 -17.07 -6.42 15.61
C GLY A 194 -17.06 -5.98 17.08
N LYS A 195 -18.24 -6.01 17.70
CA LYS A 195 -18.38 -5.72 19.15
C LYS A 195 -17.71 -6.78 20.04
N ASP A 196 -17.50 -7.96 19.50
CA ASP A 196 -16.76 -9.07 20.10
C ASP A 196 -15.22 -8.91 20.05
N GLY A 197 -14.75 -7.83 19.42
CA GLY A 197 -13.33 -7.58 19.22
C GLY A 197 -12.69 -8.38 18.08
N LEU A 198 -13.45 -9.10 17.27
CA LEU A 198 -12.94 -9.93 16.18
C LEU A 198 -13.30 -9.33 14.79
N PRO A 199 -12.56 -9.67 13.73
CA PRO A 199 -12.94 -9.28 12.38
C PRO A 199 -14.30 -9.85 11.99
N LYS A 200 -15.16 -9.02 11.38
CA LYS A 200 -16.50 -9.40 10.92
C LYS A 200 -16.40 -10.34 9.73
N LYS A 201 -16.49 -11.67 9.95
CA LYS A 201 -16.41 -12.69 8.89
C LYS A 201 -17.35 -12.46 7.71
N SER A 202 -18.53 -11.85 7.95
CA SER A 202 -19.52 -11.55 6.92
C SER A 202 -19.07 -10.57 5.84
N LEU A 203 -17.92 -9.90 6.01
CA LEU A 203 -17.33 -8.95 5.06
C LEU A 203 -16.31 -9.60 4.11
N PHE A 204 -16.06 -10.90 4.29
CA PHE A 204 -15.00 -11.61 3.57
C PHE A 204 -15.55 -12.78 2.77
N THR A 205 -14.81 -13.20 1.77
CA THR A 205 -15.07 -14.45 1.02
C THR A 205 -14.75 -15.68 1.89
N ALA A 206 -14.94 -16.87 1.35
CA ALA A 206 -14.72 -18.12 2.09
C ALA A 206 -13.25 -18.32 2.54
N ASP A 207 -12.30 -17.61 1.92
CA ASP A 207 -10.88 -17.64 2.30
C ASP A 207 -10.57 -16.79 3.55
N GLU A 208 -11.57 -16.09 4.09
CA GLU A 208 -11.45 -15.22 5.27
C GLU A 208 -10.38 -14.11 5.11
N LEU A 209 -9.95 -13.82 3.87
CA LEU A 209 -8.90 -12.86 3.53
C LEU A 209 -9.39 -11.75 2.59
N HIS A 210 -9.98 -12.14 1.46
CA HIS A 210 -10.44 -11.19 0.46
C HIS A 210 -11.86 -10.70 0.77
N LEU A 211 -12.10 -9.43 0.47
CA LEU A 211 -13.41 -8.81 0.68
C LEU A 211 -14.44 -9.43 -0.26
N ASN A 212 -15.63 -9.65 0.26
CA ASN A 212 -16.82 -9.92 -0.55
C ASN A 212 -17.51 -8.59 -0.93
N GLU A 213 -18.66 -8.65 -1.59
CA GLU A 213 -19.41 -7.47 -2.02
C GLU A 213 -19.75 -6.51 -0.86
N LEU A 214 -20.16 -7.04 0.31
CA LEU A 214 -20.42 -6.23 1.49
C LEU A 214 -19.17 -5.58 2.04
N GLY A 215 -18.03 -6.29 2.01
CA GLY A 215 -16.73 -5.77 2.41
C GLY A 215 -16.25 -4.63 1.52
N TYR A 216 -16.37 -4.75 0.20
CA TYR A 216 -16.04 -3.69 -0.74
C TYR A 216 -16.98 -2.48 -0.63
N LYS A 217 -18.27 -2.71 -0.43
CA LYS A 217 -19.22 -1.63 -0.17
C LYS A 217 -18.84 -0.83 1.08
N LEU A 218 -18.52 -1.52 2.17
CA LEU A 218 -18.04 -0.87 3.40
C LEU A 218 -16.72 -0.12 3.17
N TRP A 219 -15.80 -0.71 2.40
CA TRP A 219 -14.54 -0.06 2.05
C TRP A 219 -14.77 1.24 1.27
N SER A 220 -15.65 1.21 0.27
CA SER A 220 -15.99 2.39 -0.52
C SER A 220 -16.60 3.51 0.33
N GLU A 221 -17.48 3.19 1.29
CA GLU A 221 -18.04 4.15 2.23
C GLU A 221 -16.95 4.84 3.05
N ILE A 222 -16.02 4.06 3.61
CA ILE A 222 -14.90 4.59 4.41
C ILE A 222 -13.98 5.47 3.57
N ILE A 223 -13.65 5.03 2.36
CA ILE A 223 -12.79 5.79 1.44
C ILE A 223 -13.46 7.09 1.03
N LYS A 224 -14.73 7.05 0.60
CA LYS A 224 -15.49 8.25 0.21
C LYS A 224 -15.63 9.26 1.34
N SER A 225 -15.88 8.78 2.57
CA SER A 225 -15.88 9.65 3.76
C SER A 225 -14.56 10.39 3.91
N LYS A 226 -13.42 9.69 3.77
CA LYS A 226 -12.10 10.31 3.91
C LYS A 226 -11.79 11.29 2.78
N LEU A 227 -12.15 10.98 1.55
CA LEU A 227 -12.00 11.88 0.41
C LEU A 227 -12.79 13.18 0.62
N SER A 228 -14.04 13.08 1.07
CA SER A 228 -14.88 14.23 1.40
C SER A 228 -14.30 15.10 2.52
N GLU A 229 -13.74 14.47 3.58
CA GLU A 229 -13.07 15.20 4.68
C GLU A 229 -11.87 16.03 4.21
N THR A 230 -11.26 15.64 3.10
CA THR A 230 -10.05 16.27 2.55
C THR A 230 -10.31 17.06 1.28
N ASN A 231 -11.60 17.30 0.94
CA ASN A 231 -12.07 18.10 -0.19
C ASN A 231 -11.62 17.58 -1.57
N ILE A 232 -11.60 16.25 -1.73
CA ILE A 232 -11.36 15.58 -3.01
C ILE A 232 -12.68 15.27 -3.74
#